data_71528ecd98d0b5e6a3ff0c185462d25e
#
_entry.id   71528ecd98d0b5e6a3ff0c185462d25e
#
_cell.length_a   1.000
_cell.length_b   1.000
_cell.length_c   1.000
_cell.angle_alpha   90.00
_cell.angle_beta   90.00
_cell.angle_gamma   90.00
#
_symmetry.space_group_name_H-M   'P 1'
#
loop_
_entity.id
_entity.type
_entity.pdbx_description
1 polymer ?
#
loop_
_entity_poly.entity_id
_entity_poly.type
_entity_poly.pdbx_seq_one_letter_code
_entity_poly.pdbx_strand_id
1 'polypeptide(L)'
;MVNFGFFDDWHPEPGRLTSWTASPRSRATVRQAPVHEARPSYQQEAYLQAAHRNSGADFRVSRLCMIAFDIPGAPVRAAMTRTVNAFLRRHDTFSSWFALDSDGRFVRHVAAAEDIEFEATEHGEFTDSGAIRAHVQAETPGPEAWDCFSFGVIERDHSFTVYAAVDHLHTDGVAQALSCVDLLTLYGRELSGGQVPIAEVDGHIAHCARERERNGRLTLESPQVRRWVELLQRNDGDVPSFPLELGGSGGYTTGAVVTVPLMSEAEALRFEQACVDHGGRFHGGLFVALAIAQLELTGKDWYFGFSPANTRSTPGEAGSIGWYTNLIPITLAIRPDDTFTTLVGPAQESAERAKDLLDVSLHRVLELVTPDLGIRTRPGWAAPMLSYVDVRKIAGAEMFDQINGGLFGNNASAGEVYTWVNRFHDQTKLSVLFPDTPQAHESIDRYVKAVTSVITAVAAEGDYGIRADTWS
;
A
#
# COMPACT_ATOMS: atom_id res chain seq x y z
N MET A 1 -9.73 16.86 -9.71
CA MET A 1 -9.69 15.38 -9.86
C MET A 1 -8.66 14.85 -8.87
N VAL A 2 -9.00 13.84 -8.09
CA VAL A 2 -8.05 13.23 -7.12
C VAL A 2 -6.83 12.72 -7.90
N ASN A 3 -5.64 13.16 -7.53
CA ASN A 3 -4.40 12.64 -8.09
C ASN A 3 -4.01 11.37 -7.32
N PHE A 4 -3.79 10.27 -8.03
CA PHE A 4 -3.34 9.01 -7.45
C PHE A 4 -2.23 8.43 -8.32
N GLY A 5 -1.04 8.23 -7.76
CA GLY A 5 0.10 7.79 -8.54
C GLY A 5 1.36 7.60 -7.71
N PHE A 6 2.49 7.81 -8.34
CA PHE A 6 3.81 7.76 -7.72
C PHE A 6 4.39 9.16 -7.51
N PHE A 7 5.47 9.27 -6.76
CA PHE A 7 6.14 10.54 -6.50
C PHE A 7 6.48 11.30 -7.79
N ASP A 8 6.81 10.61 -8.86
CA ASP A 8 7.12 11.22 -10.16
C ASP A 8 5.89 11.86 -10.81
N ASP A 9 4.69 11.43 -10.46
CA ASP A 9 3.41 12.00 -10.91
C ASP A 9 3.01 13.24 -10.09
N TRP A 10 3.67 13.50 -8.96
CA TRP A 10 3.43 14.71 -8.18
C TRP A 10 4.22 15.88 -8.75
N HIS A 11 3.52 16.87 -9.26
CA HIS A 11 4.08 18.08 -9.84
C HIS A 11 3.70 19.33 -9.03
N PRO A 12 4.27 19.49 -7.80
CA PRO A 12 3.99 20.68 -7.01
C PRO A 12 4.48 21.94 -7.74
N GLU A 13 3.68 23.00 -7.66
CA GLU A 13 4.10 24.30 -8.16
C GLU A 13 5.27 24.83 -7.31
N PRO A 14 6.22 25.58 -7.92
CA PRO A 14 7.29 26.28 -7.21
C PRO A 14 6.79 27.18 -6.09
N GLY A 15 7.60 27.37 -5.04
CA GLY A 15 7.23 28.21 -3.91
C GLY A 15 8.19 28.11 -2.75
N ARG A 16 7.88 28.80 -1.66
CA ARG A 16 8.68 28.80 -0.44
C ARG A 16 8.34 27.57 0.41
N LEU A 17 9.35 26.72 0.62
CA LEU A 17 9.18 25.47 1.37
C LEU A 17 9.53 25.66 2.85
N THR A 18 8.63 25.21 3.71
CA THR A 18 8.85 25.01 5.14
C THR A 18 8.46 23.58 5.48
N SER A 19 9.35 22.82 6.14
CA SER A 19 9.05 21.47 6.60
C SER A 19 9.00 21.37 8.12
N TRP A 20 8.36 20.28 8.60
CA TRP A 20 8.33 19.88 10.00
C TRP A 20 8.95 18.50 10.13
N THR A 21 10.03 18.42 10.89
CA THR A 21 10.74 17.19 11.25
C THR A 21 10.93 17.08 12.75
N ALA A 22 11.27 15.90 13.25
CA ALA A 22 11.45 15.67 14.67
C ALA A 22 12.51 16.60 15.26
N SER A 23 12.22 17.25 16.41
CA SER A 23 13.17 18.06 17.13
C SER A 23 14.34 17.19 17.65
N PRO A 24 15.56 17.76 17.85
CA PRO A 24 16.68 17.04 18.44
C PRO A 24 16.34 16.46 19.82
N ARG A 25 15.54 17.19 20.60
CA ARG A 25 15.06 16.76 21.92
C ARG A 25 14.16 15.51 21.76
N SER A 26 13.18 15.58 20.86
CA SER A 26 12.25 14.47 20.63
C SER A 26 12.98 13.22 20.14
N ARG A 27 13.92 13.35 19.19
CA ARG A 27 14.77 12.23 18.75
C ARG A 27 15.56 11.59 19.91
N ALA A 28 16.13 12.41 20.80
CA ALA A 28 16.89 11.89 21.94
C ALA A 28 16.00 11.16 22.95
N THR A 29 14.81 11.72 23.26
CA THR A 29 13.88 11.15 24.23
C THR A 29 13.23 9.86 23.70
N VAL A 30 12.76 9.87 22.45
CA VAL A 30 12.09 8.71 21.83
C VAL A 30 13.02 7.51 21.72
N ARG A 31 14.30 7.71 21.44
CA ARG A 31 15.30 6.61 21.43
C ARG A 31 15.46 5.90 22.77
N GLN A 32 15.05 6.54 23.88
CA GLN A 32 15.08 5.97 25.23
C GLN A 32 13.74 5.38 25.67
N ALA A 33 12.73 5.39 24.77
CA ALA A 33 11.41 4.85 25.07
C ALA A 33 11.49 3.38 25.49
N PRO A 34 10.69 2.94 26.46
CA PRO A 34 10.70 1.55 26.92
C PRO A 34 10.18 0.61 25.86
N VAL A 35 10.58 -0.67 25.98
CA VAL A 35 9.98 -1.76 25.21
C VAL A 35 8.52 -1.90 25.60
N HIS A 36 7.65 -2.02 24.62
CA HIS A 36 6.23 -2.25 24.79
C HIS A 36 5.88 -3.72 24.52
N GLU A 37 4.89 -4.26 25.23
CA GLU A 37 4.48 -5.68 25.11
C GLU A 37 3.89 -6.03 23.74
N ALA A 38 3.22 -5.09 23.07
CA ALA A 38 2.64 -5.28 21.75
C ALA A 38 3.76 -5.30 20.68
N ARG A 39 4.00 -6.47 20.11
CA ARG A 39 4.93 -6.63 18.97
C ARG A 39 4.45 -5.86 17.73
N PRO A 40 5.33 -5.59 16.74
CA PRO A 40 4.89 -5.11 15.43
C PRO A 40 3.85 -6.08 14.84
N SER A 41 2.92 -5.59 13.98
CA SER A 41 2.06 -6.49 13.23
C SER A 41 2.90 -7.43 12.35
N TYR A 42 2.30 -8.51 11.83
CA TYR A 42 3.05 -9.41 10.94
C TYR A 42 3.54 -8.71 9.67
N GLN A 43 2.74 -7.79 9.12
CA GLN A 43 3.15 -6.99 7.95
C GLN A 43 4.28 -6.02 8.30
N GLN A 44 4.19 -5.33 9.43
CA GLN A 44 5.27 -4.46 9.91
C GLN A 44 6.56 -5.25 10.13
N GLU A 45 6.49 -6.41 10.78
CA GLU A 45 7.67 -7.23 11.05
C GLU A 45 8.33 -7.73 9.76
N ALA A 46 7.55 -8.23 8.79
CA ALA A 46 8.07 -8.67 7.49
C ALA A 46 8.75 -7.51 6.73
N TYR A 47 8.16 -6.33 6.77
CA TYR A 47 8.72 -5.13 6.15
C TYR A 47 10.02 -4.67 6.83
N LEU A 48 10.06 -4.62 8.17
CA LEU A 48 11.26 -4.31 8.94
C LEU A 48 12.38 -5.31 8.68
N GLN A 49 12.05 -6.60 8.59
CA GLN A 49 13.01 -7.64 8.23
C GLN A 49 13.58 -7.44 6.81
N ALA A 50 12.75 -7.02 5.86
CA ALA A 50 13.20 -6.71 4.51
C ALA A 50 14.14 -5.49 4.50
N ALA A 51 13.79 -4.42 5.21
CA ALA A 51 14.64 -3.23 5.36
C ALA A 51 15.98 -3.58 6.01
N HIS A 52 15.94 -4.32 7.12
CA HIS A 52 17.16 -4.71 7.85
C HIS A 52 18.10 -5.60 7.02
N ARG A 53 17.56 -6.60 6.30
CA ARG A 53 18.40 -7.46 5.43
C ARG A 53 19.08 -6.69 4.31
N ASN A 54 18.54 -5.56 3.89
CA ASN A 54 19.06 -4.73 2.79
C ASN A 54 19.70 -3.44 3.28
N SER A 55 19.96 -3.27 4.58
CA SER A 55 20.51 -2.02 5.15
C SER A 55 21.90 -1.65 4.61
N GLY A 56 22.66 -2.60 4.05
CA GLY A 56 23.95 -2.37 3.40
C GLY A 56 23.90 -2.26 1.87
N ALA A 57 22.70 -2.24 1.26
CA ALA A 57 22.55 -2.13 -0.20
C ALA A 57 22.67 -0.69 -0.69
N ASP A 58 22.93 -0.52 -2.00
CA ASP A 58 23.00 0.78 -2.65
C ASP A 58 21.61 1.44 -2.85
N PHE A 59 20.55 0.78 -2.44
CA PHE A 59 19.17 1.28 -2.47
C PHE A 59 18.55 1.20 -1.07
N ARG A 60 17.49 1.99 -0.86
CA ARG A 60 16.74 1.98 0.40
C ARG A 60 15.47 1.15 0.24
N VAL A 61 15.24 0.17 1.13
CA VAL A 61 13.92 -0.43 1.29
C VAL A 61 13.06 0.55 2.07
N SER A 62 12.32 1.38 1.36
CA SER A 62 11.39 2.38 1.90
C SER A 62 10.18 2.45 1.00
N ARG A 63 9.00 2.49 1.61
CA ARG A 63 7.71 2.64 0.94
C ARG A 63 7.05 3.90 1.45
N LEU A 64 7.47 5.06 0.92
CA LEU A 64 6.84 6.32 1.27
C LEU A 64 5.44 6.39 0.68
N CYS A 65 4.50 6.73 1.54
CA CYS A 65 3.13 7.08 1.22
C CYS A 65 2.97 8.57 1.49
N MET A 66 2.72 9.36 0.45
CA MET A 66 2.59 10.80 0.56
C MET A 66 1.18 11.25 0.23
N ILE A 67 0.69 12.22 0.97
CA ILE A 67 -0.47 13.04 0.60
C ILE A 67 0.00 14.46 0.28
N ALA A 68 -0.69 15.11 -0.65
CA ALA A 68 -0.54 16.53 -0.89
C ALA A 68 -1.90 17.15 -1.22
N PHE A 69 -2.15 18.38 -0.76
CA PHE A 69 -3.38 19.12 -1.04
C PHE A 69 -3.19 20.61 -0.88
N ASP A 70 -3.99 21.39 -1.57
CA ASP A 70 -3.92 22.85 -1.58
C ASP A 70 -4.93 23.49 -0.62
N ILE A 71 -4.47 24.54 0.08
CA ILE A 71 -5.32 25.40 0.92
C ILE A 71 -5.21 26.85 0.40
N PRO A 72 -6.33 27.55 0.21
CA PRO A 72 -6.33 28.97 -0.16
C PRO A 72 -5.71 29.85 0.94
N GLY A 73 -5.06 30.94 0.52
CA GLY A 73 -4.45 31.93 1.42
C GLY A 73 -3.01 31.60 1.80
N ALA A 74 -2.50 32.31 2.80
CA ALA A 74 -1.17 32.07 3.34
C ALA A 74 -1.20 31.13 4.55
N PRO A 75 -0.17 30.28 4.77
CA PRO A 75 -0.15 29.38 5.92
C PRO A 75 0.08 30.18 7.21
N VAL A 76 -0.70 29.87 8.24
CA VAL A 76 -0.44 30.34 9.60
C VAL A 76 0.51 29.35 10.26
N ARG A 77 1.81 29.64 10.16
CA ARG A 77 2.90 28.71 10.56
C ARG A 77 2.71 28.16 11.99
N ALA A 78 2.40 29.03 12.96
CA ALA A 78 2.19 28.59 14.33
C ALA A 78 0.99 27.62 14.48
N ALA A 79 -0.08 27.83 13.71
CA ALA A 79 -1.21 26.89 13.67
C ALA A 79 -0.80 25.57 13.01
N MET A 80 -0.03 25.61 11.91
CA MET A 80 0.45 24.40 11.25
C MET A 80 1.40 23.59 12.16
N THR A 81 2.30 24.25 12.92
CA THR A 81 3.14 23.56 13.89
C THR A 81 2.31 22.83 14.95
N ARG A 82 1.26 23.48 15.47
CA ARG A 82 0.36 22.80 16.43
C ARG A 82 -0.44 21.68 15.76
N THR A 83 -0.86 21.86 14.52
CA THR A 83 -1.56 20.84 13.73
C THR A 83 -0.73 19.58 13.54
N VAL A 84 0.51 19.71 13.05
CA VAL A 84 1.42 18.58 12.87
C VAL A 84 1.65 17.84 14.19
N ASN A 85 1.94 18.56 15.26
CA ASN A 85 2.16 17.96 16.58
C ASN A 85 0.89 17.31 17.14
N ALA A 86 -0.28 17.91 16.96
CA ALA A 86 -1.56 17.32 17.36
C ALA A 86 -1.87 16.05 16.59
N PHE A 87 -1.63 16.02 15.27
CA PHE A 87 -1.79 14.85 14.41
C PHE A 87 -0.89 13.69 14.87
N LEU A 88 0.38 13.95 15.10
CA LEU A 88 1.34 12.93 15.54
C LEU A 88 1.00 12.36 16.92
N ARG A 89 0.57 13.20 17.86
CA ARG A 89 0.19 12.79 19.21
C ARG A 89 -1.14 12.06 19.28
N ARG A 90 -2.02 12.32 18.31
CA ARG A 90 -3.34 11.70 18.20
C ARG A 90 -3.27 10.23 17.81
N HIS A 91 -2.30 9.88 16.96
CA HIS A 91 -2.18 8.54 16.38
C HIS A 91 -0.94 7.83 16.93
N ASP A 92 -1.16 6.84 17.79
CA ASP A 92 -0.12 6.13 18.55
C ASP A 92 0.91 5.39 17.70
N THR A 93 0.60 5.14 16.41
CA THR A 93 1.58 4.58 15.47
C THR A 93 2.84 5.44 15.40
N PHE A 94 2.72 6.78 15.46
CA PHE A 94 3.84 7.72 15.39
C PHE A 94 4.67 7.79 16.68
N SER A 95 4.17 7.26 17.78
CA SER A 95 4.94 7.10 19.01
C SER A 95 5.80 5.84 19.05
N SER A 96 5.61 4.96 18.05
CA SER A 96 6.26 3.65 17.98
C SER A 96 7.54 3.68 17.12
N TRP A 97 8.57 2.97 17.58
CA TRP A 97 9.71 2.59 16.76
C TRP A 97 10.13 1.15 17.07
N PHE A 98 11.03 0.59 16.28
CA PHE A 98 11.33 -0.83 16.35
C PHE A 98 12.84 -1.07 16.35
N ALA A 99 13.27 -2.03 17.18
CA ALA A 99 14.66 -2.49 17.24
C ALA A 99 14.71 -4.01 17.32
N LEU A 100 15.85 -4.59 16.98
CA LEU A 100 16.12 -5.99 17.22
C LEU A 100 16.47 -6.23 18.69
N ASP A 101 15.86 -7.24 19.30
CA ASP A 101 16.28 -7.75 20.60
C ASP A 101 17.51 -8.68 20.50
N SER A 102 17.95 -9.24 21.63
CA SER A 102 19.06 -10.20 21.69
C SER A 102 18.81 -11.48 20.90
N ASP A 103 17.57 -11.84 20.64
CA ASP A 103 17.17 -13.02 19.88
C ASP A 103 17.00 -12.73 18.39
N GLY A 104 17.26 -11.49 17.94
CA GLY A 104 17.12 -11.04 16.55
C GLY A 104 15.67 -10.84 16.11
N ARG A 105 14.75 -10.58 17.05
CA ARG A 105 13.34 -10.29 16.79
C ARG A 105 13.07 -8.81 16.93
N PHE A 106 12.20 -8.28 16.08
CA PHE A 106 11.76 -6.90 16.24
C PHE A 106 10.84 -6.73 17.45
N VAL A 107 11.22 -5.83 18.33
CA VAL A 107 10.42 -5.36 19.46
C VAL A 107 9.99 -3.93 19.23
N ARG A 108 8.81 -3.57 19.75
CA ARG A 108 8.28 -2.21 19.69
C ARG A 108 8.73 -1.44 20.90
N HIS A 109 9.16 -0.20 20.69
CA HIS A 109 9.32 0.82 21.71
C HIS A 109 8.23 1.86 21.55
N VAL A 110 7.70 2.41 22.63
CA VAL A 110 6.65 3.42 22.59
C VAL A 110 7.02 4.59 23.49
N ALA A 111 7.13 5.76 22.88
CA ALA A 111 7.33 7.02 23.58
C ALA A 111 6.01 7.57 24.11
N ALA A 112 6.07 8.43 25.14
CA ALA A 112 4.91 9.18 25.55
C ALA A 112 4.55 10.23 24.49
N ALA A 113 3.26 10.49 24.29
CA ALA A 113 2.78 11.42 23.26
C ALA A 113 3.34 12.85 23.45
N GLU A 114 3.55 13.29 24.69
CA GLU A 114 4.14 14.56 25.06
C GLU A 114 5.62 14.71 24.68
N ASP A 115 6.32 13.61 24.47
CA ASP A 115 7.73 13.60 24.03
C ASP A 115 7.86 13.80 22.52
N ILE A 116 6.75 13.70 21.77
CA ILE A 116 6.73 13.88 20.32
C ILE A 116 6.59 15.37 20.01
N GLU A 117 7.62 15.93 19.40
CA GLU A 117 7.68 17.33 18.98
C GLU A 117 8.37 17.46 17.63
N PHE A 118 7.69 18.09 16.70
CA PHE A 118 8.19 18.44 15.37
C PHE A 118 8.32 19.94 15.26
N GLU A 119 9.45 20.38 14.74
CA GLU A 119 9.82 21.79 14.60
C GLU A 119 9.86 22.18 13.13
N ALA A 120 9.50 23.45 12.87
CA ALA A 120 9.51 24.01 11.52
C ALA A 120 10.92 24.42 11.10
N THR A 121 11.33 24.06 9.89
CA THR A 121 12.56 24.53 9.22
C THR A 121 12.20 25.18 7.89
N GLU A 122 12.67 26.41 7.70
CA GLU A 122 12.52 27.12 6.41
C GLU A 122 13.68 26.76 5.47
N HIS A 123 13.34 26.37 4.25
CA HIS A 123 14.32 25.97 3.23
C HIS A 123 14.45 26.98 2.10
N GLY A 124 13.65 28.07 2.11
CA GLY A 124 13.64 29.09 1.08
C GLY A 124 12.85 28.73 -0.17
N GLU A 125 13.16 29.38 -1.28
CA GLU A 125 12.44 29.21 -2.54
C GLU A 125 12.92 27.98 -3.31
N PHE A 126 11.96 27.18 -3.78
CA PHE A 126 12.17 26.09 -4.72
C PHE A 126 11.57 26.46 -6.07
N THR A 127 12.35 26.31 -7.13
CA THR A 127 12.02 26.78 -8.48
C THR A 127 11.48 25.70 -9.41
N ASP A 128 11.55 24.44 -9.00
CA ASP A 128 11.04 23.32 -9.78
C ASP A 128 10.52 22.18 -8.91
N SER A 129 9.57 21.41 -9.46
CA SER A 129 8.91 20.30 -8.78
C SER A 129 9.85 19.12 -8.48
N GLY A 130 10.88 18.90 -9.30
CA GLY A 130 11.86 17.83 -9.11
C GLY A 130 12.70 18.07 -7.85
N ALA A 131 13.16 19.32 -7.65
CA ALA A 131 13.89 19.71 -6.45
C ALA A 131 13.04 19.57 -5.19
N ILE A 132 11.75 19.90 -5.26
CA ILE A 132 10.81 19.71 -4.14
C ILE A 132 10.69 18.23 -3.81
N ARG A 133 10.42 17.36 -4.80
CA ARG A 133 10.33 15.90 -4.60
C ARG A 133 11.61 15.32 -4.00
N ALA A 134 12.77 15.68 -4.54
CA ALA A 134 14.05 15.24 -4.04
C ALA A 134 14.27 15.64 -2.57
N HIS A 135 13.89 16.88 -2.21
CA HIS A 135 13.97 17.37 -0.84
C HIS A 135 13.08 16.55 0.10
N VAL A 136 11.80 16.32 -0.25
CA VAL A 136 10.87 15.53 0.57
C VAL A 136 11.40 14.11 0.80
N GLN A 137 11.92 13.47 -0.23
CA GLN A 137 12.50 12.12 -0.12
C GLN A 137 13.78 12.10 0.73
N ALA A 138 14.64 13.10 0.60
CA ALA A 138 15.89 13.20 1.37
C ALA A 138 15.62 13.49 2.85
N GLU A 139 14.59 14.29 3.15
CA GLU A 139 14.25 14.69 4.52
C GLU A 139 13.47 13.61 5.28
N THR A 140 12.87 12.65 4.58
CA THR A 140 12.11 11.58 5.22
C THR A 140 12.98 10.32 5.37
N PRO A 141 13.38 9.94 6.60
CA PRO A 141 14.18 8.74 6.85
C PRO A 141 13.46 7.45 6.46
N GLY A 142 14.21 6.33 6.40
CA GLY A 142 13.64 5.00 6.18
C GLY A 142 13.08 4.37 7.46
N PRO A 143 12.46 3.17 7.35
CA PRO A 143 11.70 2.53 8.44
C PRO A 143 12.56 2.07 9.63
N GLU A 144 13.88 2.11 9.52
CA GLU A 144 14.80 1.84 10.64
C GLU A 144 14.94 3.03 11.60
N ALA A 145 14.50 4.24 11.19
CA ALA A 145 14.45 5.43 12.03
C ALA A 145 13.03 5.58 12.61
N TRP A 146 12.94 6.08 13.86
CA TRP A 146 11.65 6.41 14.43
C TRP A 146 10.88 7.43 13.62
N ASP A 147 11.55 8.51 13.22
CA ASP A 147 10.98 9.66 12.52
C ASP A 147 10.92 9.46 10.99
N CYS A 148 10.53 8.27 10.54
CA CYS A 148 10.36 7.95 9.13
C CYS A 148 9.09 8.59 8.50
N PHE A 149 8.86 9.85 8.86
CA PHE A 149 7.78 10.71 8.37
C PHE A 149 8.17 12.19 8.45
N SER A 150 7.69 12.97 7.51
CA SER A 150 7.89 14.43 7.44
C SER A 150 6.64 15.13 6.94
N PHE A 151 6.49 16.40 7.29
CA PHE A 151 5.38 17.24 6.87
C PHE A 151 5.92 18.55 6.30
N GLY A 152 5.16 19.21 5.44
CA GLY A 152 5.57 20.50 4.97
C GLY A 152 4.50 21.31 4.27
N VAL A 153 4.85 22.55 4.00
CA VAL A 153 4.05 23.47 3.20
C VAL A 153 4.91 24.08 2.11
N ILE A 154 4.32 24.29 0.94
CA ILE A 154 4.89 25.04 -0.18
C ILE A 154 4.02 26.27 -0.35
N GLU A 155 4.51 27.42 0.08
CA GLU A 155 3.77 28.69 0.11
C GLU A 155 3.92 29.40 -1.24
N ARG A 156 2.79 29.90 -1.77
CA ARG A 156 2.65 30.70 -2.98
C ARG A 156 1.86 31.98 -2.67
N ASP A 157 1.66 32.85 -3.64
CA ASP A 157 1.01 34.15 -3.43
C ASP A 157 -0.43 34.06 -2.90
N HIS A 158 -1.20 33.06 -3.34
CA HIS A 158 -2.65 32.97 -3.06
C HIS A 158 -3.09 31.64 -2.44
N SER A 159 -2.18 30.68 -2.30
CA SER A 159 -2.44 29.35 -1.74
C SER A 159 -1.14 28.73 -1.23
N PHE A 160 -1.28 27.66 -0.52
CA PHE A 160 -0.14 26.80 -0.16
C PHE A 160 -0.53 25.33 -0.28
N THR A 161 0.43 24.51 -0.70
CA THR A 161 0.30 23.05 -0.69
C THR A 161 0.77 22.52 0.65
N VAL A 162 -0.04 21.71 1.31
CA VAL A 162 0.37 20.87 2.45
C VAL A 162 0.79 19.52 1.92
N TYR A 163 1.89 18.97 2.41
CA TYR A 163 2.25 17.57 2.18
C TYR A 163 2.55 16.86 3.50
N ALA A 164 2.28 15.55 3.51
CA ALA A 164 2.76 14.64 4.56
C ALA A 164 3.32 13.39 3.88
N ALA A 165 4.59 13.10 4.10
CA ALA A 165 5.29 11.91 3.63
C ALA A 165 5.50 10.98 4.83
N VAL A 166 4.94 9.77 4.77
CA VAL A 166 4.95 8.80 5.88
C VAL A 166 5.41 7.46 5.33
N ASP A 167 6.39 6.81 5.97
CA ASP A 167 6.78 5.46 5.59
C ASP A 167 5.61 4.48 5.85
N HIS A 168 5.43 3.52 4.96
CA HIS A 168 4.34 2.53 5.01
C HIS A 168 4.30 1.72 6.32
N LEU A 169 5.39 1.77 7.11
CA LEU A 169 5.45 1.19 8.46
C LEU A 169 4.34 1.75 9.36
N HIS A 170 3.92 3.01 9.13
CA HIS A 170 2.95 3.75 9.95
C HIS A 170 1.66 4.10 9.23
N THR A 171 1.46 3.66 7.99
CA THR A 171 0.29 4.04 7.18
C THR A 171 -0.09 2.95 6.18
N ASP A 172 -1.29 3.07 5.60
CA ASP A 172 -1.78 2.31 4.46
C ASP A 172 -2.58 3.24 3.52
N GLY A 173 -3.09 2.71 2.40
CA GLY A 173 -3.84 3.53 1.44
C GLY A 173 -5.08 4.22 2.02
N VAL A 174 -5.78 3.59 2.98
CA VAL A 174 -6.91 4.21 3.69
C VAL A 174 -6.40 5.29 4.64
N ALA A 175 -5.34 5.00 5.39
CA ALA A 175 -4.72 5.94 6.30
C ALA A 175 -4.16 7.18 5.59
N GLN A 176 -3.66 7.06 4.34
CA GLN A 176 -3.28 8.22 3.53
C GLN A 176 -4.47 9.17 3.33
N ALA A 177 -5.62 8.65 2.87
CA ALA A 177 -6.80 9.48 2.67
C ALA A 177 -7.30 10.10 4.00
N LEU A 178 -7.33 9.31 5.08
CA LEU A 178 -7.69 9.80 6.41
C LEU A 178 -6.73 10.88 6.93
N SER A 179 -5.44 10.78 6.65
CA SER A 179 -4.45 11.80 7.05
C SER A 179 -4.74 13.17 6.45
N CYS A 180 -5.22 13.21 5.19
CA CYS A 180 -5.64 14.47 4.57
C CYS A 180 -6.81 15.10 5.34
N VAL A 181 -7.87 14.31 5.61
CA VAL A 181 -9.05 14.76 6.34
C VAL A 181 -8.69 15.23 7.76
N ASP A 182 -7.86 14.48 8.45
CA ASP A 182 -7.50 14.78 9.85
C ASP A 182 -6.61 16.03 9.95
N LEU A 183 -5.61 16.19 9.06
CA LEU A 183 -4.77 17.38 9.01
C LEU A 183 -5.59 18.65 8.69
N LEU A 184 -6.53 18.57 7.73
CA LEU A 184 -7.44 19.68 7.43
C LEU A 184 -8.31 20.04 8.63
N THR A 185 -8.88 19.03 9.30
CA THR A 185 -9.75 19.23 10.46
C THR A 185 -8.98 19.84 11.62
N LEU A 186 -7.78 19.33 11.90
CA LEU A 186 -6.91 19.86 12.96
C LEU A 186 -6.46 21.29 12.65
N TYR A 187 -6.08 21.58 11.41
CA TYR A 187 -5.71 22.95 11.02
C TYR A 187 -6.87 23.93 11.15
N GLY A 188 -8.06 23.55 10.69
CA GLY A 188 -9.26 24.34 10.88
C GLY A 188 -9.60 24.58 12.37
N ARG A 189 -9.38 23.55 13.21
CA ARG A 189 -9.53 23.68 14.67
C ARG A 189 -8.54 24.68 15.27
N GLU A 190 -7.29 24.64 14.87
CA GLU A 190 -6.26 25.58 15.33
C GLU A 190 -6.56 27.03 14.93
N LEU A 191 -7.07 27.24 13.70
CA LEU A 191 -7.47 28.56 13.22
C LEU A 191 -8.71 29.10 13.93
N SER A 192 -9.66 28.22 14.32
CA SER A 192 -10.92 28.61 14.99
C SER A 192 -10.83 28.70 16.53
N GLY A 193 -9.64 28.52 17.11
CA GLY A 193 -9.46 28.52 18.56
C GLY A 193 -10.12 27.32 19.27
N GLY A 194 -10.13 26.15 18.60
CA GLY A 194 -10.60 24.90 19.19
C GLY A 194 -12.07 24.56 19.01
N GLN A 195 -12.82 25.33 18.20
CA GLN A 195 -14.28 25.16 18.02
C GLN A 195 -14.65 23.94 17.15
N VAL A 196 -13.74 23.43 16.30
CA VAL A 196 -14.00 22.24 15.46
C VAL A 196 -13.89 20.99 16.31
N PRO A 197 -14.95 20.15 16.39
CA PRO A 197 -14.90 18.89 17.16
C PRO A 197 -14.02 17.86 16.45
N ILE A 198 -13.33 17.03 17.24
CA ILE A 198 -12.53 15.92 16.75
C ILE A 198 -13.03 14.64 17.39
N ALA A 199 -13.39 13.64 16.58
CA ALA A 199 -13.78 12.33 17.07
C ALA A 199 -12.60 11.60 17.71
N GLU A 200 -12.83 10.81 18.75
CA GLU A 200 -11.81 9.91 19.28
C GLU A 200 -11.48 8.78 18.30
N VAL A 201 -10.25 8.28 18.34
CA VAL A 201 -9.79 7.16 17.50
C VAL A 201 -9.16 6.09 18.37
N ASP A 202 -9.27 4.84 17.93
CA ASP A 202 -8.57 3.73 18.57
C ASP A 202 -7.08 3.71 18.18
N GLY A 203 -6.24 3.18 19.06
CA GLY A 203 -4.81 3.05 18.81
C GLY A 203 -4.47 1.90 17.86
N HIS A 204 -3.55 2.12 16.93
CA HIS A 204 -2.99 1.09 16.07
C HIS A 204 -2.17 0.05 16.85
N ILE A 205 -1.53 0.44 17.95
CA ILE A 205 -0.77 -0.47 18.82
C ILE A 205 -1.70 -1.55 19.40
N ALA A 206 -2.89 -1.17 19.85
CA ALA A 206 -3.88 -2.11 20.35
C ALA A 206 -4.39 -3.08 19.25
N HIS A 207 -4.52 -2.60 17.99
CA HIS A 207 -4.81 -3.44 16.83
C HIS A 207 -3.71 -4.49 16.62
N CYS A 208 -2.43 -4.09 16.63
CA CYS A 208 -1.30 -5.02 16.50
C CYS A 208 -1.31 -6.08 17.61
N ALA A 209 -1.61 -5.68 18.86
CA ALA A 209 -1.71 -6.63 19.98
C ALA A 209 -2.82 -7.67 19.75
N ARG A 210 -4.02 -7.23 19.32
CA ARG A 210 -5.14 -8.14 19.00
C ARG A 210 -4.80 -9.06 17.81
N GLU A 211 -4.14 -8.55 16.76
CA GLU A 211 -3.68 -9.38 15.64
C GLU A 211 -2.72 -10.47 16.13
N ARG A 212 -1.71 -10.11 16.92
CA ARG A 212 -0.72 -11.05 17.46
C ARG A 212 -1.35 -12.07 18.41
N GLU A 213 -2.24 -11.66 19.30
CA GLU A 213 -2.96 -12.56 20.19
C GLU A 213 -3.80 -13.57 19.40
N ARG A 214 -4.60 -13.11 18.44
CA ARG A 214 -5.44 -13.97 17.59
C ARG A 214 -4.60 -14.97 16.79
N ASN A 215 -3.58 -14.50 16.09
CA ASN A 215 -2.70 -15.35 15.28
C ASN A 215 -1.82 -16.27 16.16
N GLY A 216 -1.45 -15.85 17.36
CA GLY A 216 -0.71 -16.67 18.31
C GLY A 216 -1.45 -17.93 18.79
N ARG A 217 -2.79 -17.92 18.71
CA ARG A 217 -3.63 -19.10 19.05
C ARG A 217 -3.78 -20.09 17.92
N LEU A 218 -3.35 -19.75 16.70
CA LEU A 218 -3.46 -20.61 15.53
C LEU A 218 -2.46 -21.79 15.61
N THR A 219 -2.94 -22.94 15.21
CA THR A 219 -2.17 -24.18 15.06
C THR A 219 -2.41 -24.79 13.67
N LEU A 220 -1.69 -25.86 13.32
CA LEU A 220 -1.92 -26.58 12.04
C LEU A 220 -3.33 -27.17 11.93
N GLU A 221 -4.02 -27.41 13.06
CA GLU A 221 -5.39 -27.91 13.09
C GLU A 221 -6.44 -26.82 12.88
N SER A 222 -6.05 -25.54 12.96
CA SER A 222 -6.96 -24.41 12.73
C SER A 222 -7.50 -24.44 11.30
N PRO A 223 -8.83 -24.35 11.07
CA PRO A 223 -9.41 -24.45 9.73
C PRO A 223 -8.82 -23.45 8.72
N GLN A 224 -8.54 -22.24 9.16
CA GLN A 224 -7.96 -21.18 8.32
C GLN A 224 -6.51 -21.51 7.94
N VAL A 225 -5.72 -22.10 8.87
CA VAL A 225 -4.33 -22.53 8.59
C VAL A 225 -4.35 -23.69 7.60
N ARG A 226 -5.22 -24.69 7.78
CA ARG A 226 -5.39 -25.80 6.83
C ARG A 226 -5.74 -25.26 5.43
N ARG A 227 -6.64 -24.28 5.37
CA ARG A 227 -6.99 -23.65 4.10
C ARG A 227 -5.79 -23.01 3.42
N TRP A 228 -4.96 -22.27 4.14
CA TRP A 228 -3.70 -21.72 3.63
C TRP A 228 -2.74 -22.82 3.16
N VAL A 229 -2.58 -23.88 3.95
CA VAL A 229 -1.71 -25.02 3.59
C VAL A 229 -2.19 -25.68 2.30
N GLU A 230 -3.52 -25.92 2.13
CA GLU A 230 -4.10 -26.46 0.90
C GLU A 230 -3.79 -25.57 -0.32
N LEU A 231 -3.93 -24.24 -0.18
CA LEU A 231 -3.64 -23.30 -1.27
C LEU A 231 -2.15 -23.32 -1.66
N LEU A 232 -1.25 -23.34 -0.67
CA LEU A 232 0.19 -23.44 -0.90
C LEU A 232 0.58 -24.78 -1.54
N GLN A 233 0.03 -25.89 -1.05
CA GLN A 233 0.27 -27.22 -1.64
C GLN A 233 -0.21 -27.31 -3.09
N ARG A 234 -1.35 -26.70 -3.40
CA ARG A 234 -1.85 -26.62 -4.78
C ARG A 234 -0.96 -25.75 -5.68
N ASN A 235 -0.19 -24.85 -5.11
CA ASN A 235 0.83 -24.04 -5.78
C ASN A 235 2.23 -24.70 -5.71
N ASP A 236 2.30 -26.02 -5.86
CA ASP A 236 3.52 -26.81 -5.82
C ASP A 236 4.32 -26.66 -4.51
N GLY A 237 3.65 -26.36 -3.41
CA GLY A 237 4.27 -26.14 -2.10
C GLY A 237 5.04 -24.81 -2.02
N ASP A 238 4.79 -23.86 -2.89
CA ASP A 238 5.47 -22.58 -2.92
C ASP A 238 4.53 -21.40 -2.64
N VAL A 239 5.12 -20.32 -2.17
CA VAL A 239 4.43 -19.03 -2.08
C VAL A 239 4.23 -18.45 -3.48
N PRO A 240 3.14 -17.71 -3.76
CA PRO A 240 2.93 -17.12 -5.07
C PRO A 240 4.01 -16.11 -5.41
N SER A 241 4.34 -16.02 -6.69
CA SER A 241 5.27 -15.05 -7.26
C SER A 241 4.82 -14.65 -8.66
N PHE A 242 5.35 -13.56 -9.17
CA PHE A 242 5.07 -13.14 -10.55
C PHE A 242 5.41 -14.27 -11.54
N PRO A 243 4.57 -14.51 -12.55
CA PRO A 243 4.69 -15.72 -13.38
C PRO A 243 5.86 -15.73 -14.39
N LEU A 244 6.46 -14.58 -14.65
CA LEU A 244 7.59 -14.44 -15.57
C LEU A 244 8.87 -14.10 -14.83
N GLU A 245 10.01 -14.29 -15.49
CA GLU A 245 11.32 -14.00 -14.94
C GLU A 245 11.51 -12.49 -14.68
N LEU A 246 12.00 -12.14 -13.48
CA LEU A 246 12.30 -10.77 -13.09
C LEU A 246 13.80 -10.45 -13.13
N GLY A 247 14.63 -11.44 -13.41
CA GLY A 247 16.09 -11.29 -13.39
C GLY A 247 16.68 -11.13 -11.98
N GLY A 248 18.00 -10.94 -11.92
CA GLY A 248 18.71 -10.75 -10.65
C GLY A 248 18.83 -12.03 -9.82
N SER A 249 19.28 -11.89 -8.58
CA SER A 249 19.46 -13.01 -7.62
C SER A 249 18.20 -13.32 -6.79
N GLY A 250 17.07 -12.67 -7.11
CA GLY A 250 15.88 -12.66 -6.27
C GLY A 250 16.00 -11.72 -5.05
N GLY A 251 14.87 -11.23 -4.55
CA GLY A 251 14.83 -10.28 -3.43
C GLY A 251 14.73 -8.82 -3.88
N TYR A 252 14.93 -7.91 -2.94
CA TYR A 252 14.78 -6.49 -3.20
C TYR A 252 15.92 -5.90 -4.03
N THR A 253 15.57 -4.98 -4.91
CA THR A 253 16.47 -4.10 -5.66
C THR A 253 15.81 -2.73 -5.85
N THR A 254 16.45 -1.80 -6.53
CA THR A 254 15.79 -0.56 -7.00
C THR A 254 14.49 -0.90 -7.71
N GLY A 255 13.47 -0.09 -7.50
CA GLY A 255 12.17 -0.26 -8.14
C GLY A 255 12.05 0.55 -9.42
N ALA A 256 11.41 -0.03 -10.44
CA ALA A 256 10.91 0.66 -11.62
C ALA A 256 9.39 0.64 -11.63
N VAL A 257 8.79 1.66 -12.25
CA VAL A 257 7.34 1.78 -12.36
C VAL A 257 6.93 2.01 -13.81
N VAL A 258 5.82 1.39 -14.20
CA VAL A 258 5.13 1.70 -15.44
C VAL A 258 3.67 2.00 -15.14
N THR A 259 3.14 3.07 -15.70
CA THR A 259 1.71 3.43 -15.63
C THR A 259 1.15 3.56 -17.04
N VAL A 260 0.07 2.85 -17.32
CA VAL A 260 -0.62 2.88 -18.60
C VAL A 260 -2.11 3.19 -18.43
N PRO A 261 -2.73 3.93 -19.35
CA PRO A 261 -4.19 3.99 -19.44
C PRO A 261 -4.72 2.60 -19.79
N LEU A 262 -5.69 2.12 -19.02
CA LEU A 262 -6.26 0.78 -19.18
C LEU A 262 -7.61 0.81 -19.87
N MET A 263 -8.48 1.72 -19.47
CA MET A 263 -9.84 1.90 -20.00
C MET A 263 -10.27 3.37 -19.88
N SER A 264 -10.99 3.86 -20.86
CA SER A 264 -11.86 5.04 -20.71
C SER A 264 -13.04 4.72 -19.77
N GLU A 265 -13.76 5.72 -19.26
CA GLU A 265 -14.94 5.46 -18.41
C GLU A 265 -16.00 4.63 -19.15
N ALA A 266 -16.22 4.88 -20.44
CA ALA A 266 -17.18 4.12 -21.24
C ALA A 266 -16.78 2.63 -21.38
N GLU A 267 -15.49 2.34 -21.54
CA GLU A 267 -14.96 0.96 -21.56
C GLU A 267 -15.04 0.30 -20.19
N ALA A 268 -14.72 1.05 -19.12
CA ALA A 268 -14.82 0.57 -17.75
C ALA A 268 -16.25 0.19 -17.36
N LEU A 269 -17.24 0.97 -17.82
CA LEU A 269 -18.66 0.64 -17.62
C LEU A 269 -19.07 -0.64 -18.37
N ARG A 270 -18.61 -0.82 -19.61
CA ARG A 270 -18.89 -2.07 -20.38
C ARG A 270 -18.20 -3.29 -19.75
N PHE A 271 -16.95 -3.13 -19.33
CA PHE A 271 -16.22 -4.19 -18.62
C PHE A 271 -16.92 -4.56 -17.29
N GLU A 272 -17.36 -3.55 -16.51
CA GLU A 272 -18.13 -3.78 -15.28
C GLU A 272 -19.43 -4.51 -15.57
N GLN A 273 -20.15 -4.12 -16.62
CA GLN A 273 -21.40 -4.77 -17.02
C GLN A 273 -21.19 -6.23 -17.40
N ALA A 274 -20.14 -6.53 -18.19
CA ALA A 274 -19.78 -7.91 -18.53
C ALA A 274 -19.48 -8.74 -17.29
N CYS A 275 -18.81 -8.18 -16.28
CA CYS A 275 -18.59 -8.86 -15.00
C CYS A 275 -19.91 -9.11 -14.23
N VAL A 276 -20.79 -8.10 -14.15
CA VAL A 276 -22.06 -8.19 -13.41
C VAL A 276 -23.00 -9.20 -14.05
N ASP A 277 -23.13 -9.20 -15.36
CA ASP A 277 -24.00 -10.12 -16.12
C ASP A 277 -23.61 -11.61 -15.92
N HIS A 278 -22.35 -11.87 -15.51
CA HIS A 278 -21.81 -13.20 -15.26
C HIS A 278 -21.49 -13.48 -13.79
N GLY A 279 -22.17 -12.79 -12.88
CA GLY A 279 -22.16 -13.09 -11.45
C GLY A 279 -20.92 -12.58 -10.68
N GLY A 280 -20.16 -11.64 -11.23
CA GLY A 280 -19.01 -11.05 -10.57
C GLY A 280 -19.07 -9.54 -10.43
N ARG A 281 -17.93 -8.95 -10.13
CA ARG A 281 -17.73 -7.51 -9.99
C ARG A 281 -16.45 -7.10 -10.72
N PHE A 282 -16.26 -5.81 -10.93
CA PHE A 282 -15.08 -5.23 -11.58
C PHE A 282 -13.75 -5.80 -11.04
N HIS A 283 -13.60 -5.86 -9.71
CA HIS A 283 -12.42 -6.42 -9.05
C HIS A 283 -12.17 -7.90 -9.40
N GLY A 284 -13.22 -8.73 -9.39
CA GLY A 284 -13.13 -10.14 -9.81
C GLY A 284 -12.69 -10.27 -11.27
N GLY A 285 -13.27 -9.45 -12.15
CA GLY A 285 -12.89 -9.40 -13.58
C GLY A 285 -11.42 -9.02 -13.81
N LEU A 286 -10.86 -8.13 -13.00
CA LEU A 286 -9.42 -7.82 -13.07
C LEU A 286 -8.57 -9.07 -12.78
N PHE A 287 -8.92 -9.86 -11.76
CA PHE A 287 -8.21 -11.10 -11.46
C PHE A 287 -8.35 -12.14 -12.55
N VAL A 288 -9.51 -12.21 -13.21
CA VAL A 288 -9.69 -13.07 -14.40
C VAL A 288 -8.73 -12.65 -15.51
N ALA A 289 -8.62 -11.35 -15.80
CA ALA A 289 -7.70 -10.86 -16.83
C ALA A 289 -6.24 -11.19 -16.52
N LEU A 290 -5.80 -11.05 -15.24
CA LEU A 290 -4.46 -11.44 -14.81
C LEU A 290 -4.24 -12.95 -14.96
N ALA A 291 -5.24 -13.75 -14.60
CA ALA A 291 -5.18 -15.19 -14.63
C ALA A 291 -5.11 -15.73 -16.09
N ILE A 292 -5.91 -15.17 -17.00
CA ILE A 292 -5.84 -15.49 -18.45
C ILE A 292 -4.47 -15.09 -19.01
N ALA A 293 -4.00 -13.88 -18.72
CA ALA A 293 -2.68 -13.43 -19.17
C ALA A 293 -1.55 -14.35 -18.67
N GLN A 294 -1.62 -14.82 -17.42
CA GLN A 294 -0.68 -15.80 -16.91
C GLN A 294 -0.73 -17.11 -17.69
N LEU A 295 -1.92 -17.66 -17.92
CA LEU A 295 -2.07 -18.91 -18.67
C LEU A 295 -1.51 -18.76 -20.10
N GLU A 296 -1.87 -17.69 -20.81
CA GLU A 296 -1.40 -17.44 -22.19
C GLU A 296 0.11 -17.25 -22.29
N LEU A 297 0.74 -16.65 -21.27
CA LEU A 297 2.17 -16.37 -21.26
C LEU A 297 3.03 -17.55 -20.77
N THR A 298 2.47 -18.44 -19.94
CA THR A 298 3.27 -19.45 -19.21
C THR A 298 2.72 -20.86 -19.26
N GLY A 299 1.50 -21.07 -19.75
CA GLY A 299 0.80 -22.35 -19.70
C GLY A 299 0.32 -22.78 -18.29
N LYS A 300 0.50 -21.94 -17.26
CA LYS A 300 0.07 -22.25 -15.89
C LYS A 300 -1.45 -22.08 -15.75
N ASP A 301 -2.15 -23.16 -15.46
CA ASP A 301 -3.60 -23.25 -15.33
C ASP A 301 -4.15 -22.97 -13.93
N TRP A 302 -3.26 -22.62 -13.01
CA TRP A 302 -3.59 -22.21 -11.64
C TRP A 302 -3.05 -20.82 -11.34
N TYR A 303 -3.97 -19.86 -11.17
CA TYR A 303 -3.65 -18.51 -10.72
C TYR A 303 -3.70 -18.43 -9.19
N PHE A 304 -2.67 -17.86 -8.59
CA PHE A 304 -2.61 -17.56 -7.17
C PHE A 304 -1.97 -16.17 -6.97
N GLY A 305 -2.76 -15.22 -6.58
CA GLY A 305 -2.32 -13.85 -6.29
C GLY A 305 -2.91 -13.34 -4.98
N PHE A 306 -2.58 -12.10 -4.64
CA PHE A 306 -3.07 -11.44 -3.43
C PHE A 306 -3.84 -10.16 -3.74
N SER A 307 -4.85 -9.91 -2.90
CA SER A 307 -5.51 -8.61 -2.80
C SER A 307 -5.28 -8.03 -1.41
N PRO A 308 -4.84 -6.77 -1.27
CA PRO A 308 -4.83 -6.10 0.01
C PRO A 308 -6.27 -5.86 0.49
N ALA A 309 -6.50 -6.12 1.77
CA ALA A 309 -7.81 -5.96 2.40
C ALA A 309 -7.67 -5.22 3.73
N ASN A 310 -8.61 -4.30 3.98
CA ASN A 310 -8.65 -3.48 5.18
C ASN A 310 -9.06 -4.33 6.40
N THR A 311 -8.29 -4.26 7.48
CA THR A 311 -8.52 -5.00 8.74
C THR A 311 -9.13 -4.16 9.86
N ARG A 312 -9.47 -2.88 9.59
CA ARG A 312 -10.18 -2.04 10.57
C ARG A 312 -11.51 -2.67 10.93
N SER A 313 -11.76 -2.90 12.21
CA SER A 313 -12.89 -3.69 12.70
C SER A 313 -13.75 -2.96 13.72
N THR A 314 -13.33 -1.82 14.22
CA THR A 314 -14.09 -0.99 15.17
C THR A 314 -14.40 0.40 14.59
N PRO A 315 -15.43 1.09 15.10
CA PRO A 315 -15.70 2.47 14.70
C PRO A 315 -14.54 3.43 14.99
N GLY A 316 -13.78 3.23 16.06
CA GLY A 316 -12.61 4.03 16.40
C GLY A 316 -11.43 3.78 15.46
N GLU A 317 -11.23 2.54 14.99
CA GLU A 317 -10.25 2.21 13.98
C GLU A 317 -10.57 2.84 12.61
N ALA A 318 -11.84 3.11 12.31
CA ALA A 318 -12.23 3.73 11.04
C ALA A 318 -11.60 5.11 10.80
N GLY A 319 -11.24 5.84 11.87
CA GLY A 319 -10.53 7.13 11.81
C GLY A 319 -9.05 7.03 12.18
N SER A 320 -8.52 5.84 12.46
CA SER A 320 -7.15 5.66 12.95
C SER A 320 -6.13 5.59 11.81
N ILE A 321 -4.97 6.23 12.02
CA ILE A 321 -3.81 6.11 11.15
C ILE A 321 -2.94 4.94 11.62
N GLY A 322 -2.48 4.14 10.67
CA GLY A 322 -1.65 2.95 10.89
C GLY A 322 -1.70 2.01 9.71
N TRP A 323 -0.98 0.89 9.78
CA TRP A 323 -1.01 -0.15 8.77
C TRP A 323 -2.06 -1.22 9.11
N TYR A 324 -3.28 -1.03 8.64
CA TYR A 324 -4.44 -1.90 8.85
C TYR A 324 -4.76 -2.75 7.61
N THR A 325 -3.73 -3.29 6.96
CA THR A 325 -3.93 -4.08 5.75
C THR A 325 -3.36 -5.48 5.93
N ASN A 326 -4.14 -6.50 5.56
CA ASN A 326 -3.66 -7.86 5.35
C ASN A 326 -3.82 -8.25 3.88
N LEU A 327 -3.10 -9.29 3.45
CA LEU A 327 -3.18 -9.83 2.11
C LEU A 327 -4.06 -11.09 2.11
N ILE A 328 -5.14 -11.06 1.34
CA ILE A 328 -6.03 -12.21 1.17
C ILE A 328 -5.76 -12.91 -0.17
N PRO A 329 -5.82 -14.27 -0.22
CA PRO A 329 -5.50 -15.03 -1.41
C PRO A 329 -6.66 -15.01 -2.42
N ILE A 330 -6.36 -14.71 -3.67
CA ILE A 330 -7.28 -14.87 -4.80
C ILE A 330 -6.74 -15.98 -5.68
N THR A 331 -7.54 -17.03 -5.87
CA THR A 331 -7.11 -18.21 -6.63
C THR A 331 -8.14 -18.59 -7.68
N LEU A 332 -7.65 -19.02 -8.85
CA LEU A 332 -8.50 -19.39 -9.96
C LEU A 332 -7.88 -20.58 -10.73
N ALA A 333 -8.65 -21.63 -10.95
CA ALA A 333 -8.31 -22.68 -11.89
C ALA A 333 -8.83 -22.28 -13.28
N ILE A 334 -8.02 -22.46 -14.29
CA ILE A 334 -8.33 -22.02 -15.66
C ILE A 334 -8.13 -23.21 -16.60
N ARG A 335 -9.05 -23.39 -17.52
CA ARG A 335 -8.96 -24.41 -18.56
C ARG A 335 -8.79 -23.74 -19.92
N PRO A 336 -8.17 -24.39 -20.90
CA PRO A 336 -8.01 -23.83 -22.23
C PRO A 336 -9.31 -23.49 -22.98
N ASP A 337 -10.41 -24.14 -22.59
CA ASP A 337 -11.75 -23.93 -23.16
C ASP A 337 -12.61 -22.93 -22.37
N ASP A 338 -12.08 -22.37 -21.26
CA ASP A 338 -12.75 -21.29 -20.53
C ASP A 338 -12.71 -19.98 -21.33
N THR A 339 -13.64 -19.08 -21.00
CA THR A 339 -13.65 -17.71 -21.48
C THR A 339 -13.65 -16.76 -20.28
N PHE A 340 -13.44 -15.46 -20.53
CA PHE A 340 -13.51 -14.48 -19.45
C PHE A 340 -14.83 -14.58 -18.68
N THR A 341 -15.94 -14.68 -19.39
CA THR A 341 -17.28 -14.72 -18.76
C THR A 341 -17.52 -15.98 -17.92
N THR A 342 -16.97 -17.14 -18.32
CA THR A 342 -17.08 -18.37 -17.52
C THR A 342 -16.26 -18.32 -16.24
N LEU A 343 -15.21 -17.50 -16.18
CA LEU A 343 -14.30 -17.38 -15.04
C LEU A 343 -14.70 -16.30 -14.02
N VAL A 344 -15.54 -15.34 -14.40
CA VAL A 344 -15.92 -14.20 -13.53
C VAL A 344 -16.62 -14.66 -12.26
N GLY A 345 -17.61 -15.55 -12.35
CA GLY A 345 -18.30 -16.13 -11.19
C GLY A 345 -17.34 -16.83 -10.21
N PRO A 346 -16.54 -17.81 -10.69
CA PRO A 346 -15.49 -18.46 -9.89
C PRO A 346 -14.50 -17.49 -9.23
N ALA A 347 -14.08 -16.43 -9.91
CA ALA A 347 -13.19 -15.40 -9.33
C ALA A 347 -13.87 -14.62 -8.21
N GLN A 348 -15.16 -14.26 -8.37
CA GLN A 348 -15.93 -13.62 -7.32
C GLN A 348 -16.10 -14.52 -6.10
N GLU A 349 -16.41 -15.81 -6.30
CA GLU A 349 -16.47 -16.77 -5.20
C GLU A 349 -15.12 -16.94 -4.49
N SER A 350 -14.01 -16.93 -5.22
CA SER A 350 -12.68 -16.97 -4.62
C SER A 350 -12.45 -15.75 -3.73
N ALA A 351 -12.80 -14.55 -4.19
CA ALA A 351 -12.67 -13.31 -3.44
C ALA A 351 -13.56 -13.30 -2.17
N GLU A 352 -14.78 -13.84 -2.26
CA GLU A 352 -15.65 -13.96 -1.08
C GLU A 352 -15.09 -14.95 -0.05
N ARG A 353 -14.63 -16.13 -0.47
CA ARG A 353 -13.99 -17.11 0.42
C ARG A 353 -12.68 -16.61 1.03
N ALA A 354 -11.95 -15.75 0.34
CA ALA A 354 -10.71 -15.15 0.84
C ALA A 354 -10.94 -14.26 2.08
N LYS A 355 -12.14 -13.71 2.25
CA LYS A 355 -12.49 -12.88 3.42
C LYS A 355 -12.43 -13.67 4.72
N ASP A 356 -12.67 -15.00 4.70
CA ASP A 356 -12.54 -15.87 5.86
C ASP A 356 -11.08 -15.96 6.38
N LEU A 357 -10.12 -15.54 5.54
CA LEU A 357 -8.70 -15.52 5.86
C LEU A 357 -8.19 -14.11 6.20
N LEU A 358 -9.05 -13.10 6.23
CA LEU A 358 -8.67 -11.70 6.47
C LEU A 358 -7.90 -11.52 7.79
N ASP A 359 -8.28 -12.25 8.81
CA ASP A 359 -7.72 -12.17 10.15
C ASP A 359 -6.50 -13.10 10.38
N VAL A 360 -6.08 -13.84 9.36
CA VAL A 360 -4.98 -14.80 9.42
C VAL A 360 -3.80 -14.32 8.57
N SER A 361 -2.71 -13.99 9.22
CA SER A 361 -1.50 -13.62 8.51
C SER A 361 -0.85 -14.83 7.84
N LEU A 362 -0.55 -14.74 6.55
CA LEU A 362 0.25 -15.76 5.86
C LEU A 362 1.63 -15.93 6.53
N HIS A 363 2.25 -14.86 7.03
CA HIS A 363 3.52 -14.98 7.75
C HIS A 363 3.41 -15.90 8.97
N ARG A 364 2.27 -15.82 9.71
CA ARG A 364 2.02 -16.77 10.81
C ARG A 364 1.85 -18.21 10.32
N VAL A 365 1.18 -18.42 9.21
CA VAL A 365 1.05 -19.75 8.61
C VAL A 365 2.42 -20.31 8.25
N LEU A 366 3.29 -19.50 7.62
CA LEU A 366 4.66 -19.90 7.26
C LEU A 366 5.55 -20.21 8.49
N GLU A 367 5.27 -19.62 9.66
CA GLU A 367 5.91 -20.00 10.93
C GLU A 367 5.44 -21.36 11.46
N LEU A 368 4.21 -21.78 11.14
CA LEU A 368 3.62 -23.02 11.63
C LEU A 368 3.91 -24.23 10.76
N VAL A 369 4.19 -24.03 9.45
CA VAL A 369 4.42 -25.14 8.53
C VAL A 369 5.70 -25.87 8.87
N THR A 370 5.65 -27.19 8.76
CA THR A 370 6.75 -28.11 8.99
C THR A 370 7.26 -28.70 7.67
N PRO A 371 8.51 -29.17 7.57
CA PRO A 371 9.08 -29.69 6.32
C PRO A 371 8.29 -30.82 5.67
N ASP A 372 7.60 -31.65 6.47
CA ASP A 372 6.77 -32.78 5.99
C ASP A 372 5.53 -32.32 5.21
N LEU A 373 5.09 -31.07 5.36
CA LEU A 373 3.99 -30.50 4.55
C LEU A 373 4.42 -30.17 3.12
N GLY A 374 5.72 -30.24 2.79
CA GLY A 374 6.25 -29.95 1.46
C GLY A 374 6.17 -28.47 1.06
N ILE A 375 5.96 -27.57 2.03
CA ILE A 375 5.87 -26.12 1.76
C ILE A 375 7.25 -25.51 1.90
N ARG A 376 7.66 -24.77 0.87
CA ARG A 376 8.91 -24.03 0.84
C ARG A 376 8.70 -22.61 1.38
N THR A 377 9.49 -22.26 2.38
CA THR A 377 9.58 -20.88 2.87
C THR A 377 10.77 -20.19 2.22
N ARG A 378 10.57 -19.00 1.66
CA ARG A 378 11.63 -18.22 1.03
C ARG A 378 11.97 -17.01 1.91
N PRO A 379 13.10 -16.99 2.60
CA PRO A 379 13.52 -15.81 3.35
C PRO A 379 13.61 -14.59 2.42
N GLY A 380 12.94 -13.50 2.80
CA GLY A 380 12.91 -12.29 1.97
C GLY A 380 11.89 -12.28 0.85
N TRP A 381 11.03 -13.30 0.77
CA TRP A 381 9.91 -13.28 -0.15
C TRP A 381 9.02 -12.04 0.06
N ALA A 382 8.65 -11.44 -1.06
CA ALA A 382 7.67 -10.37 -1.12
C ALA A 382 6.42 -10.87 -1.88
N ALA A 383 5.25 -10.43 -1.46
CA ALA A 383 3.99 -10.90 -2.03
C ALA A 383 3.62 -10.11 -3.29
N PRO A 384 3.44 -10.74 -4.46
CA PRO A 384 2.82 -10.07 -5.58
C PRO A 384 1.37 -9.72 -5.24
N MET A 385 0.91 -8.53 -5.60
CA MET A 385 -0.46 -8.12 -5.28
C MET A 385 -1.12 -7.35 -6.41
N LEU A 386 -2.46 -7.45 -6.46
CA LEU A 386 -3.32 -6.52 -7.17
C LEU A 386 -4.17 -5.73 -6.18
N SER A 387 -3.98 -4.41 -6.15
CA SER A 387 -4.82 -3.46 -5.44
C SER A 387 -5.76 -2.75 -6.42
N TYR A 388 -7.06 -2.87 -6.23
CA TYR A 388 -8.05 -2.11 -6.98
C TYR A 388 -8.64 -1.01 -6.10
N VAL A 389 -8.58 0.22 -6.59
CA VAL A 389 -9.17 1.38 -5.92
C VAL A 389 -10.11 2.10 -6.86
N ASP A 390 -11.39 2.12 -6.50
CA ASP A 390 -12.35 3.03 -7.13
C ASP A 390 -12.24 4.40 -6.44
N VAL A 391 -11.43 5.28 -7.02
CA VAL A 391 -11.11 6.60 -6.46
C VAL A 391 -12.37 7.44 -6.27
N ARG A 392 -13.41 7.22 -7.09
CA ARG A 392 -14.70 7.90 -7.02
C ARG A 392 -15.48 7.58 -5.74
N LYS A 393 -15.17 6.44 -5.10
CA LYS A 393 -15.81 5.92 -3.87
C LYS A 393 -15.00 6.16 -2.60
N ILE A 394 -13.85 6.82 -2.70
CA ILE A 394 -13.08 7.21 -1.51
C ILE A 394 -13.91 8.20 -0.70
N ALA A 395 -13.98 7.99 0.61
CA ALA A 395 -14.67 8.92 1.50
C ALA A 395 -14.08 10.34 1.36
N GLY A 396 -14.90 11.32 1.02
CA GLY A 396 -14.45 12.68 0.77
C GLY A 396 -13.86 12.92 -0.62
N ALA A 397 -14.07 12.06 -1.61
CA ALA A 397 -13.56 12.23 -2.98
C ALA A 397 -13.85 13.62 -3.56
N GLU A 398 -15.06 14.15 -3.35
CA GLU A 398 -15.43 15.51 -3.78
C GLU A 398 -14.56 16.59 -3.11
N MET A 399 -14.21 16.41 -1.84
CA MET A 399 -13.29 17.32 -1.13
C MET A 399 -11.90 17.27 -1.75
N PHE A 400 -11.39 16.07 -2.03
CA PHE A 400 -10.09 15.91 -2.69
C PHE A 400 -10.01 16.64 -4.03
N ASP A 401 -11.09 16.64 -4.82
CA ASP A 401 -11.15 17.40 -6.07
C ASP A 401 -11.06 18.92 -5.84
N GLN A 402 -11.72 19.42 -4.80
CA GLN A 402 -11.75 20.86 -4.47
C GLN A 402 -10.40 21.37 -3.97
N ILE A 403 -9.62 20.55 -3.28
CA ILE A 403 -8.34 20.91 -2.69
C ILE A 403 -7.13 20.43 -3.52
N ASN A 404 -7.33 20.04 -4.78
CA ASN A 404 -6.29 19.46 -5.62
C ASN A 404 -5.54 18.31 -4.90
N GLY A 405 -6.29 17.47 -4.19
CA GLY A 405 -5.74 16.42 -3.33
C GLY A 405 -5.10 15.29 -4.12
N GLY A 406 -3.97 14.79 -3.63
CA GLY A 406 -3.24 13.68 -4.24
C GLY A 406 -2.72 12.68 -3.21
N LEU A 407 -2.67 11.41 -3.63
CA LEU A 407 -2.14 10.27 -2.88
C LEU A 407 -1.04 9.64 -3.72
N PHE A 408 0.18 9.60 -3.20
CA PHE A 408 1.37 9.18 -3.96
C PHE A 408 2.18 8.14 -3.18
N GLY A 409 2.74 7.15 -3.91
CA GLY A 409 3.72 6.21 -3.40
C GLY A 409 5.09 6.45 -4.00
N ASN A 410 6.18 6.00 -3.35
CA ASN A 410 7.48 6.00 -3.98
C ASN A 410 7.76 4.66 -4.69
N ASN A 411 8.79 4.67 -5.54
CA ASN A 411 9.29 3.50 -6.27
C ASN A 411 10.73 3.13 -5.85
N ALA A 412 11.13 3.46 -4.61
CA ALA A 412 12.51 3.33 -4.17
C ALA A 412 13.06 1.90 -4.26
N SER A 413 12.23 0.90 -4.04
CA SER A 413 12.63 -0.50 -4.16
C SER A 413 11.45 -1.43 -4.44
N ALA A 414 11.74 -2.56 -5.09
CA ALA A 414 10.80 -3.65 -5.26
C ALA A 414 11.50 -5.02 -5.11
N GLY A 415 10.82 -5.96 -4.48
CA GLY A 415 11.26 -7.37 -4.38
C GLY A 415 10.34 -8.32 -5.13
N GLU A 416 9.24 -7.79 -5.69
CA GLU A 416 8.22 -8.53 -6.43
C GLU A 416 7.40 -7.53 -7.28
N VAL A 417 6.38 -8.00 -7.98
CA VAL A 417 5.48 -7.18 -8.79
C VAL A 417 4.26 -6.76 -7.98
N TYR A 418 4.09 -5.45 -7.88
CA TYR A 418 2.94 -4.84 -7.21
C TYR A 418 2.11 -4.10 -8.26
N THR A 419 0.83 -4.42 -8.32
CA THR A 419 -0.08 -3.89 -9.33
C THR A 419 -1.19 -3.08 -8.69
N TRP A 420 -1.43 -1.89 -9.21
CA TRP A 420 -2.57 -1.05 -8.84
C TRP A 420 -3.45 -0.79 -10.06
N VAL A 421 -4.76 -0.96 -9.89
CA VAL A 421 -5.75 -0.51 -10.85
C VAL A 421 -6.59 0.57 -10.17
N ASN A 422 -6.45 1.80 -10.64
CA ASN A 422 -7.14 2.96 -10.09
C ASN A 422 -8.18 3.46 -11.07
N ARG A 423 -9.45 3.46 -10.64
CA ARG A 423 -10.58 3.94 -11.45
C ARG A 423 -10.96 5.37 -11.07
N PHE A 424 -10.80 6.28 -12.01
CA PHE A 424 -11.16 7.69 -11.91
C PHE A 424 -12.51 7.96 -12.60
N HIS A 425 -12.95 9.22 -12.63
CA HIS A 425 -14.19 9.62 -13.30
C HIS A 425 -14.12 9.56 -14.83
N ASP A 426 -12.94 9.70 -15.41
CA ASP A 426 -12.70 9.77 -16.86
C ASP A 426 -11.97 8.55 -17.43
N GLN A 427 -11.22 7.85 -16.61
CA GLN A 427 -10.37 6.74 -17.03
C GLN A 427 -10.08 5.76 -15.90
N THR A 428 -9.57 4.58 -16.28
CA THR A 428 -8.94 3.62 -15.37
C THR A 428 -7.48 3.46 -15.77
N LYS A 429 -6.58 3.51 -14.79
CA LYS A 429 -5.12 3.35 -15.00
C LYS A 429 -4.64 2.06 -14.36
N LEU A 430 -3.68 1.43 -15.01
CA LEU A 430 -2.89 0.32 -14.48
C LEU A 430 -1.49 0.84 -14.17
N SER A 431 -1.05 0.69 -12.93
CA SER A 431 0.32 0.99 -12.49
C SER A 431 0.97 -0.27 -11.95
N VAL A 432 2.20 -0.52 -12.35
CA VAL A 432 2.98 -1.70 -11.94
C VAL A 432 4.33 -1.25 -11.42
N LEU A 433 4.66 -1.58 -10.17
CA LEU A 433 5.98 -1.43 -9.56
C LEU A 433 6.66 -2.79 -9.55
N PHE A 434 7.92 -2.85 -10.00
CA PHE A 434 8.67 -4.09 -10.17
C PHE A 434 10.18 -3.85 -9.98
N PRO A 435 11.01 -4.91 -9.80
CA PRO A 435 12.46 -4.79 -9.75
C PRO A 435 13.05 -4.18 -11.01
N ASP A 436 13.91 -3.16 -10.88
CA ASP A 436 14.52 -2.46 -12.02
C ASP A 436 15.65 -3.31 -12.64
N THR A 437 15.29 -4.29 -13.43
CA THR A 437 16.21 -5.15 -14.20
C THR A 437 15.77 -5.22 -15.67
N PRO A 438 16.70 -5.39 -16.63
CA PRO A 438 16.33 -5.54 -18.04
C PRO A 438 15.31 -6.65 -18.29
N GLN A 439 15.44 -7.79 -17.58
CA GLN A 439 14.54 -8.92 -17.67
C GLN A 439 13.13 -8.58 -17.19
N ALA A 440 13.04 -7.86 -16.04
CA ALA A 440 11.75 -7.45 -15.51
C ALA A 440 11.03 -6.46 -16.44
N HIS A 441 11.75 -5.50 -17.03
CA HIS A 441 11.17 -4.59 -18.02
C HIS A 441 10.53 -5.33 -19.20
N GLU A 442 11.22 -6.34 -19.77
CA GLU A 442 10.68 -7.19 -20.86
C GLU A 442 9.47 -7.99 -20.39
N SER A 443 9.56 -8.63 -19.23
CA SER A 443 8.50 -9.45 -18.66
C SER A 443 7.24 -8.64 -18.34
N ILE A 444 7.41 -7.44 -17.76
CA ILE A 444 6.30 -6.54 -17.44
C ILE A 444 5.64 -5.99 -18.70
N ASP A 445 6.42 -5.59 -19.71
CA ASP A 445 5.87 -5.14 -21.00
C ASP A 445 4.97 -6.21 -21.64
N ARG A 446 5.45 -7.46 -21.68
CA ARG A 446 4.66 -8.61 -22.18
C ARG A 446 3.40 -8.84 -21.35
N TYR A 447 3.52 -8.81 -20.03
CA TYR A 447 2.40 -9.06 -19.14
C TYR A 447 1.34 -7.96 -19.20
N VAL A 448 1.74 -6.70 -19.18
CA VAL A 448 0.83 -5.54 -19.31
C VAL A 448 0.10 -5.58 -20.64
N LYS A 449 0.78 -5.91 -21.75
CA LYS A 449 0.15 -6.07 -23.08
C LYS A 449 -0.90 -7.18 -23.07
N ALA A 450 -0.59 -8.35 -22.48
CA ALA A 450 -1.53 -9.47 -22.40
C ALA A 450 -2.77 -9.09 -21.55
N VAL A 451 -2.58 -8.53 -20.37
CA VAL A 451 -3.68 -8.08 -19.50
C VAL A 451 -4.55 -7.04 -20.21
N THR A 452 -3.93 -6.03 -20.83
CA THR A 452 -4.64 -4.98 -21.57
C THR A 452 -5.44 -5.56 -22.74
N SER A 453 -4.89 -6.54 -23.47
CA SER A 453 -5.58 -7.22 -24.56
C SER A 453 -6.86 -7.90 -24.10
N VAL A 454 -6.82 -8.65 -22.99
CA VAL A 454 -8.01 -9.30 -22.41
C VAL A 454 -9.05 -8.25 -22.02
N ILE A 455 -8.66 -7.23 -21.27
CA ILE A 455 -9.57 -6.20 -20.78
C ILE A 455 -10.21 -5.41 -21.92
N THR A 456 -9.43 -5.02 -22.92
CA THR A 456 -9.93 -4.27 -24.10
C THR A 456 -10.93 -5.10 -24.89
N ALA A 457 -10.66 -6.39 -25.12
CA ALA A 457 -11.57 -7.28 -25.81
C ALA A 457 -12.89 -7.46 -25.06
N VAL A 458 -12.83 -7.69 -23.75
CA VAL A 458 -14.04 -7.77 -22.89
C VAL A 458 -14.84 -6.48 -22.94
N ALA A 459 -14.18 -5.32 -22.85
CA ALA A 459 -14.86 -4.03 -22.94
C ALA A 459 -15.49 -3.75 -24.32
N ALA A 460 -14.96 -4.32 -25.39
CA ALA A 460 -15.45 -4.15 -26.75
C ALA A 460 -16.51 -5.20 -27.14
N GLU A 461 -16.30 -6.45 -26.79
CA GLU A 461 -17.04 -7.62 -27.30
C GLU A 461 -17.87 -8.32 -26.22
N GLY A 462 -17.67 -8.00 -24.92
CA GLY A 462 -18.37 -8.60 -23.78
C GLY A 462 -17.73 -9.88 -23.25
N ASP A 463 -16.82 -10.51 -23.99
CA ASP A 463 -16.11 -11.74 -23.60
C ASP A 463 -14.70 -11.80 -24.18
N TYR A 464 -13.91 -12.78 -23.76
CA TYR A 464 -12.58 -13.11 -24.30
C TYR A 464 -12.34 -14.61 -24.22
N GLY A 465 -12.10 -15.24 -25.37
CA GLY A 465 -11.68 -16.64 -25.47
C GLY A 465 -10.16 -16.76 -25.30
N ILE A 466 -9.73 -17.72 -24.49
CA ILE A 466 -8.31 -17.99 -24.22
C ILE A 466 -7.61 -18.45 -25.51
N ARG A 467 -6.42 -17.89 -25.80
CA ARG A 467 -5.64 -18.19 -26.98
C ARG A 467 -4.60 -19.28 -26.69
N ALA A 468 -4.92 -20.51 -27.02
CA ALA A 468 -4.03 -21.64 -26.76
C ALA A 468 -2.75 -21.66 -27.62
N ASP A 469 -2.72 -20.91 -28.74
CA ASP A 469 -1.62 -20.93 -29.72
C ASP A 469 -0.36 -20.16 -29.30
N THR A 470 -0.38 -19.53 -28.10
CA THR A 470 0.72 -18.69 -27.60
C THR A 470 1.72 -19.44 -26.70
N TRP A 471 1.54 -20.76 -26.50
CA TRP A 471 2.34 -21.56 -25.55
C TRP A 471 3.61 -22.18 -26.18
N SER A 472 4.12 -21.65 -27.30
CA SER A 472 5.34 -22.13 -27.97
C SER A 472 6.59 -21.33 -27.59
#